data_2ba1e186c06688d3d90cbf03f4eadde5
#
_entry.id   2ba1e186c06688d3d90cbf03f4eadde5
#
_cell.length_a   1.000
_cell.length_b   1.000
_cell.length_c   1.000
_cell.angle_alpha   90.00
_cell.angle_beta   90.00
_cell.angle_gamma   90.00
#
_symmetry.space_group_name_H-M   'P 1'
#
loop_
_entity.id
_entity.type
_entity.pdbx_description
1 polymer ?
#
loop_
_entity_poly.entity_id
_entity_poly.type
_entity_poly.pdbx_seq_one_letter_code
_entity_poly.pdbx_strand_id
1 'polypeptide(L)'
;MKKILLTSLLILVVIHVRGQFTYGTTGLLNMPTADMQKDKTFLFGGGYLEKHASSGRWFYDTWNYYVNITFFPWMEFSYTCVLHKAVPQESLWVPSTYGKFVNQDRNFHIRFRVWKEGWWKSWTPQIVVGGNDALNNSWAKGSRWKPISSSANGFNNRYYIAVTKHFEFNNIGELGAHLSWIYNKRLEYKLNGLCVGANFRFNLKEDGSLWKRALNGLNLIAEAYPADGQGTSKVTGEEHYDRGVAIGKYDINIGACYSIWKDRINLYGELYGCKDFSGGLQFKVHLK
;
A
#
# COMPACT_ATOMS: atom_id res chain seq x y z
N MET A 1 -11.92 33.15 26.25
CA MET A 1 -10.60 32.49 26.12
C MET A 1 -10.68 30.96 26.17
N LYS A 2 -11.34 30.29 27.12
CA LYS A 2 -11.42 28.81 27.17
C LYS A 2 -12.09 28.15 25.94
N LYS A 3 -13.09 28.79 25.33
CA LYS A 3 -13.74 28.26 24.10
C LYS A 3 -12.84 28.34 22.87
N ILE A 4 -11.99 29.37 22.77
CA ILE A 4 -11.02 29.51 21.66
C ILE A 4 -9.91 28.47 21.78
N LEU A 5 -9.46 28.16 23.00
CA LEU A 5 -8.45 27.12 23.26
C LEU A 5 -8.98 25.72 22.92
N LEU A 6 -10.27 25.45 23.23
CA LEU A 6 -10.89 24.18 22.90
C LEU A 6 -11.11 24.00 21.39
N THR A 7 -11.42 25.09 20.68
CA THR A 7 -11.58 25.09 19.22
C THR A 7 -10.23 24.92 18.50
N SER A 8 -9.16 25.54 19.03
CA SER A 8 -7.80 25.36 18.49
C SER A 8 -7.25 23.95 18.78
N LEU A 9 -7.64 23.33 19.89
CA LEU A 9 -7.23 21.94 20.17
C LEU A 9 -7.99 20.93 19.32
N LEU A 10 -9.20 21.24 18.86
CA LEU A 10 -9.99 20.42 17.94
C LEU A 10 -9.53 20.48 16.48
N ILE A 11 -8.79 21.53 16.11
CA ILE A 11 -8.27 21.73 14.74
C ILE A 11 -6.98 20.92 14.50
N LEU A 12 -6.32 20.46 15.57
CA LEU A 12 -5.03 19.72 15.48
C LEU A 12 -5.17 18.20 15.28
N VAL A 13 -6.37 17.68 15.10
CA VAL A 13 -6.58 16.26 14.80
C VAL A 13 -7.00 16.08 13.34
N VAL A 14 -6.19 16.56 12.42
CA VAL A 14 -6.23 16.11 11.03
C VAL A 14 -5.62 14.71 11.03
N ILE A 15 -6.47 13.70 11.20
CA ILE A 15 -6.05 12.30 11.19
C ILE A 15 -5.80 11.93 9.72
N HIS A 16 -4.54 11.74 9.38
CA HIS A 16 -4.10 11.34 8.06
C HIS A 16 -4.45 9.87 7.84
N VAL A 17 -5.35 9.60 6.93
CA VAL A 17 -5.61 8.23 6.45
C VAL A 17 -4.62 7.92 5.37
N ARG A 18 -3.75 6.97 5.62
CA ARG A 18 -2.78 6.50 4.66
C ARG A 18 -2.63 4.99 4.88
N GLY A 19 -3.24 4.20 4.06
CA GLY A 19 -3.09 2.76 4.09
C GLY A 19 -2.73 2.28 2.71
N GLN A 20 -1.64 1.54 2.60
CA GLN A 20 -1.30 0.80 1.39
C GLN A 20 -2.20 -0.42 1.33
N PHE A 21 -3.08 -0.44 0.33
CA PHE A 21 -4.09 -1.46 0.21
C PHE A 21 -3.50 -2.86 0.01
N THR A 22 -2.54 -2.98 -0.89
CA THR A 22 -1.92 -4.27 -1.26
C THR A 22 -1.20 -4.95 -0.10
N TYR A 23 -0.53 -4.20 0.76
CA TYR A 23 0.33 -4.74 1.82
C TYR A 23 -0.24 -4.58 3.23
N GLY A 24 -1.35 -3.89 3.39
CA GLY A 24 -1.92 -3.61 4.71
C GLY A 24 -1.04 -2.74 5.61
N THR A 25 0.00 -2.10 5.06
CA THR A 25 0.87 -1.14 5.74
C THR A 25 0.52 0.29 5.35
N THR A 26 1.11 1.29 6.02
CA THR A 26 0.97 2.67 5.57
C THR A 26 1.80 2.91 4.31
N GLY A 27 1.21 3.54 3.29
CA GLY A 27 1.84 3.79 1.99
C GLY A 27 0.87 4.43 1.01
N LEU A 28 1.25 4.54 -0.26
CA LEU A 28 0.31 4.86 -1.36
C LEU A 28 -0.43 3.60 -1.83
N LEU A 29 -0.54 3.37 -3.11
CA LEU A 29 -1.19 2.19 -3.68
C LEU A 29 -0.29 0.96 -3.51
N ASN A 30 0.85 0.94 -4.19
CA ASN A 30 1.84 -0.13 -4.16
C ASN A 30 3.18 0.31 -3.57
N MET A 31 3.53 1.59 -3.66
CA MET A 31 4.80 2.08 -3.13
C MET A 31 4.75 2.34 -1.62
N PRO A 32 5.78 1.96 -0.87
CA PRO A 32 5.92 2.35 0.53
C PRO A 32 6.21 3.84 0.65
N THR A 33 5.66 4.48 1.68
CA THR A 33 5.97 5.87 2.04
C THR A 33 6.56 5.95 3.43
N ALA A 34 7.06 7.11 3.81
CA ALA A 34 7.51 7.32 5.19
C ALA A 34 6.37 7.66 6.15
N ASP A 35 5.14 7.77 5.68
CA ASP A 35 4.00 8.01 6.55
C ASP A 35 3.80 6.87 7.56
N MET A 36 3.36 7.23 8.74
CA MET A 36 3.03 6.30 9.81
C MET A 36 1.63 6.59 10.34
N GLN A 37 0.91 5.57 10.71
CA GLN A 37 -0.32 5.74 11.46
C GLN A 37 -0.01 6.40 12.80
N LYS A 38 -1.02 7.06 13.39
CA LYS A 38 -0.93 7.52 14.76
C LYS A 38 -0.67 6.31 15.68
N ASP A 39 0.06 6.53 16.77
CA ASP A 39 0.26 5.51 17.80
C ASP A 39 -1.07 4.96 18.32
N LYS A 40 -1.04 3.74 18.83
CA LYS A 40 -2.21 3.02 19.32
C LYS A 40 -3.35 2.93 18.28
N THR A 41 -3.00 2.84 17.00
CA THR A 41 -3.97 2.62 15.93
C THR A 41 -3.99 1.17 15.53
N PHE A 42 -5.18 0.58 15.56
CA PHE A 42 -5.48 -0.72 14.97
C PHE A 42 -6.26 -0.51 13.67
N LEU A 43 -5.84 -1.20 12.64
CA LEU A 43 -6.41 -1.09 11.32
C LEU A 43 -6.60 -2.49 10.76
N PHE A 44 -7.75 -2.74 10.15
CA PHE A 44 -8.02 -3.99 9.43
C PHE A 44 -8.80 -3.70 8.17
N GLY A 45 -8.63 -4.56 7.19
CA GLY A 45 -9.27 -4.36 5.91
C GLY A 45 -9.02 -5.50 4.97
N GLY A 46 -9.43 -5.29 3.74
CA GLY A 46 -9.21 -6.23 2.66
C GLY A 46 -9.88 -5.78 1.37
N GLY A 47 -9.61 -6.49 0.31
CA GLY A 47 -10.22 -6.22 -0.97
C GLY A 47 -9.71 -7.09 -2.10
N TYR A 48 -10.11 -6.71 -3.27
CA TYR A 48 -9.84 -7.40 -4.52
C TYR A 48 -8.70 -6.72 -5.26
N LEU A 49 -7.71 -7.50 -5.66
CA LEU A 49 -6.63 -7.11 -6.55
C LEU A 49 -6.84 -7.82 -7.89
N GLU A 50 -7.00 -7.06 -8.93
CA GLU A 50 -7.06 -7.57 -10.29
C GLU A 50 -5.72 -8.27 -10.64
N LYS A 51 -5.77 -9.27 -11.50
CA LYS A 51 -4.63 -10.15 -11.81
C LYS A 51 -3.34 -9.41 -12.21
N HIS A 52 -3.46 -8.23 -12.77
CA HIS A 52 -2.31 -7.40 -13.16
C HIS A 52 -1.96 -6.31 -12.14
N ALA A 53 -2.85 -6.04 -11.18
CA ALA A 53 -2.69 -4.98 -10.20
C ALA A 53 -1.75 -5.34 -9.05
N SER A 54 -1.33 -6.59 -8.93
CA SER A 54 -0.37 -6.96 -7.91
C SER A 54 1.05 -6.60 -8.32
N SER A 55 1.83 -6.14 -7.38
CA SER A 55 3.23 -5.79 -7.63
C SER A 55 4.09 -6.96 -8.13
N GLY A 56 3.63 -8.19 -7.98
CA GLY A 56 4.25 -9.40 -8.49
C GLY A 56 3.71 -9.88 -9.83
N ARG A 57 2.65 -9.28 -10.34
CA ARG A 57 1.94 -9.65 -11.57
C ARG A 57 1.70 -11.14 -11.68
N TRP A 58 0.89 -11.63 -10.76
CA TRP A 58 0.66 -13.07 -10.63
C TRP A 58 -0.29 -13.63 -11.68
N PHE A 59 -0.86 -12.76 -12.51
CA PHE A 59 -1.77 -13.14 -13.60
C PHE A 59 -3.01 -13.92 -13.15
N TYR A 60 -3.34 -13.85 -11.89
CA TYR A 60 -4.58 -14.36 -11.33
C TYR A 60 -5.16 -13.44 -10.28
N ASP A 61 -6.47 -13.36 -10.25
CA ASP A 61 -7.21 -12.53 -9.30
C ASP A 61 -6.82 -12.89 -7.87
N THR A 62 -6.71 -11.89 -7.03
CA THR A 62 -6.27 -12.05 -5.65
C THR A 62 -7.20 -11.30 -4.72
N TRP A 63 -7.61 -11.94 -3.66
CA TRP A 63 -8.19 -11.26 -2.50
C TRP A 63 -7.14 -11.14 -1.42
N ASN A 64 -7.07 -9.99 -0.79
CA ASN A 64 -6.27 -9.80 0.41
C ASN A 64 -7.15 -9.41 1.60
N TYR A 65 -6.71 -9.79 2.78
CA TYR A 65 -7.19 -9.22 4.03
C TYR A 65 -6.00 -9.04 4.97
N TYR A 66 -6.07 -8.00 5.79
CA TYR A 66 -4.94 -7.62 6.61
C TYR A 66 -5.38 -7.01 7.94
N VAL A 67 -4.47 -7.10 8.89
CA VAL A 67 -4.50 -6.35 10.14
C VAL A 67 -3.19 -5.60 10.29
N ASN A 68 -3.27 -4.39 10.84
CA ASN A 68 -2.12 -3.53 11.06
C ASN A 68 -2.25 -2.89 12.43
N ILE A 69 -1.15 -2.80 13.14
CA ILE A 69 -1.11 -2.14 14.44
C ILE A 69 0.13 -1.27 14.56
N THR A 70 -0.09 -0.05 15.02
CA THR A 70 0.96 0.91 15.37
C THR A 70 1.00 1.01 16.89
N PHE A 71 1.88 0.26 17.51
CA PHE A 71 2.04 0.26 18.98
C PHE A 71 2.71 1.54 19.48
N PHE A 72 3.67 2.03 18.71
CA PHE A 72 4.45 3.22 19.02
C PHE A 72 4.46 4.14 17.81
N PRO A 73 4.62 5.45 17.99
CA PRO A 73 4.63 6.38 16.86
C PRO A 73 5.78 6.18 15.87
N TRP A 74 6.70 5.26 16.16
CA TRP A 74 7.86 4.94 15.34
C TRP A 74 7.88 3.49 14.81
N MET A 75 6.91 2.64 15.19
CA MET A 75 6.86 1.23 14.78
C MET A 75 5.46 0.83 14.33
N GLU A 76 5.37 0.25 13.17
CA GLU A 76 4.15 -0.32 12.60
C GLU A 76 4.40 -1.78 12.23
N PHE A 77 3.47 -2.64 12.63
CA PHE A 77 3.47 -4.06 12.31
C PHE A 77 2.18 -4.41 11.56
N SER A 78 2.29 -5.22 10.52
CA SER A 78 1.13 -5.69 9.77
C SER A 78 1.24 -7.19 9.46
N TYR A 79 0.09 -7.83 9.44
CA TYR A 79 -0.10 -9.18 8.91
C TYR A 79 -1.07 -9.13 7.75
N THR A 80 -0.67 -9.70 6.63
CA THR A 80 -1.50 -9.78 5.42
C THR A 80 -1.65 -11.24 5.01
N CYS A 81 -2.85 -11.64 4.67
CA CYS A 81 -3.13 -12.91 4.05
C CYS A 81 -3.73 -12.67 2.66
N VAL A 82 -3.15 -13.29 1.66
CA VAL A 82 -3.62 -13.22 0.28
C VAL A 82 -4.20 -14.56 -0.16
N LEU A 83 -5.30 -14.49 -0.89
CA LEU A 83 -6.00 -15.63 -1.46
C LEU A 83 -5.96 -15.53 -2.97
N HIS A 84 -5.22 -16.42 -3.61
CA HIS A 84 -5.11 -16.45 -5.06
C HIS A 84 -6.18 -17.35 -5.68
N LYS A 85 -6.72 -16.91 -6.81
CA LYS A 85 -7.64 -17.70 -7.60
C LYS A 85 -6.87 -18.80 -8.35
N ALA A 86 -7.19 -20.04 -8.10
CA ALA A 86 -6.52 -21.18 -8.73
C ALA A 86 -6.83 -21.23 -10.24
N VAL A 87 -5.80 -21.40 -11.05
CA VAL A 87 -5.88 -21.48 -12.52
C VAL A 87 -5.41 -22.84 -13.04
N PRO A 88 -5.97 -23.37 -14.13
CA PRO A 88 -5.68 -24.71 -14.64
C PRO A 88 -4.24 -24.95 -15.09
N GLN A 89 -3.54 -23.89 -15.49
CA GLN A 89 -2.24 -24.01 -16.13
C GLN A 89 -1.08 -24.19 -15.16
N GLU A 90 -1.32 -24.09 -13.85
CA GLU A 90 -0.28 -24.32 -12.87
C GLU A 90 -0.43 -25.65 -12.14
N SER A 91 0.65 -26.39 -12.09
CA SER A 91 0.74 -27.66 -11.32
C SER A 91 0.61 -27.47 -9.80
N LEU A 92 0.45 -26.23 -9.35
CA LEU A 92 0.32 -25.85 -7.96
C LEU A 92 -1.04 -26.16 -7.35
N TRP A 93 -2.06 -26.18 -8.18
CA TRP A 93 -3.43 -26.36 -7.72
C TRP A 93 -4.02 -27.65 -8.21
N VAL A 94 -4.74 -28.32 -7.33
CA VAL A 94 -5.50 -29.50 -7.70
C VAL A 94 -6.73 -29.10 -8.53
N PRO A 95 -7.12 -29.89 -9.55
CA PRO A 95 -8.21 -29.54 -10.46
C PRO A 95 -9.53 -29.18 -9.77
N SER A 96 -9.84 -29.76 -8.63
CA SER A 96 -11.05 -29.47 -7.86
C SER A 96 -11.10 -28.04 -7.29
N THR A 97 -9.98 -27.33 -7.32
CA THR A 97 -9.87 -25.94 -6.80
C THR A 97 -9.91 -24.89 -7.89
N TYR A 98 -9.83 -25.26 -9.17
CA TYR A 98 -9.82 -24.30 -10.26
C TYR A 98 -10.99 -23.32 -10.21
N GLY A 99 -10.69 -22.05 -10.40
CA GLY A 99 -11.65 -20.95 -10.30
C GLY A 99 -11.99 -20.49 -8.88
N LYS A 100 -11.47 -21.17 -7.84
CA LYS A 100 -11.70 -20.82 -6.43
C LYS A 100 -10.51 -20.07 -5.86
N PHE A 101 -10.76 -19.21 -4.89
CA PHE A 101 -9.72 -18.52 -4.10
C PHE A 101 -9.27 -19.43 -2.95
N VAL A 102 -8.21 -20.18 -3.15
CA VAL A 102 -7.82 -21.28 -2.23
C VAL A 102 -6.38 -21.23 -1.76
N ASN A 103 -5.52 -20.55 -2.47
CA ASN A 103 -4.11 -20.46 -2.09
C ASN A 103 -3.90 -19.32 -1.11
N GLN A 104 -3.41 -19.63 0.09
CA GLN A 104 -3.12 -18.64 1.12
C GLN A 104 -1.62 -18.37 1.19
N ASP A 105 -1.25 -17.13 0.99
CA ASP A 105 0.08 -16.63 1.33
C ASP A 105 -0.03 -15.68 2.54
N ARG A 106 0.76 -15.95 3.58
CA ARG A 106 0.73 -15.26 4.87
C ARG A 106 2.00 -14.46 5.04
N ASN A 107 1.86 -13.16 5.15
CA ASN A 107 2.97 -12.24 5.13
C ASN A 107 2.99 -11.36 6.39
N PHE A 108 4.17 -11.18 6.94
CA PHE A 108 4.41 -10.27 8.06
C PHE A 108 5.24 -9.07 7.59
N HIS A 109 4.79 -7.90 7.95
CA HIS A 109 5.41 -6.64 7.57
C HIS A 109 5.77 -5.86 8.82
N ILE A 110 6.95 -5.25 8.78
CA ILE A 110 7.42 -4.38 9.86
C ILE A 110 8.10 -3.15 9.27
N ARG A 111 7.88 -2.01 9.92
CA ARG A 111 8.50 -0.76 9.51
C ARG A 111 8.78 0.14 10.70
N PHE A 112 9.82 0.93 10.57
CA PHE A 112 10.33 1.81 11.61
C PHE A 112 10.55 3.21 11.08
N ARG A 113 10.01 4.22 11.75
CA ARG A 113 10.33 5.61 11.51
C ARG A 113 11.64 5.96 12.18
N VAL A 114 12.67 6.18 11.38
CA VAL A 114 14.01 6.55 11.85
C VAL A 114 14.21 8.04 11.97
N TRP A 115 13.38 8.82 11.24
CA TRP A 115 13.40 10.29 11.30
C TRP A 115 11.98 10.84 11.14
N LYS A 116 11.58 11.74 12.02
CA LYS A 116 10.27 12.40 11.94
C LYS A 116 10.39 13.69 11.13
N GLU A 117 9.35 13.99 10.34
CA GLU A 117 9.25 15.24 9.61
C GLU A 117 9.37 16.45 10.53
N GLY A 118 10.21 17.40 10.14
CA GLY A 118 10.40 18.65 10.88
C GLY A 118 11.21 18.52 12.18
N TRP A 119 11.83 17.38 12.49
CA TRP A 119 12.60 17.21 13.73
C TRP A 119 13.76 18.19 13.89
N TRP A 120 14.43 18.52 12.80
CA TRP A 120 15.55 19.48 12.85
C TRP A 120 15.10 20.85 12.33
N LYS A 121 14.61 20.91 11.11
CA LYS A 121 14.10 22.12 10.45
C LYS A 121 12.78 21.78 9.75
N SER A 122 11.92 22.76 9.55
CA SER A 122 10.60 22.60 8.92
C SER A 122 10.64 21.90 7.56
N TRP A 123 11.72 22.06 6.81
CA TRP A 123 11.90 21.43 5.51
C TRP A 123 12.37 19.98 5.56
N THR A 124 12.85 19.47 6.73
CA THR A 124 13.35 18.10 6.82
C THR A 124 12.23 17.07 6.61
N PRO A 125 12.45 16.06 5.75
CA PRO A 125 11.44 15.05 5.47
C PRO A 125 11.35 14.02 6.59
N GLN A 126 10.33 13.18 6.54
CA GLN A 126 10.23 11.94 7.33
C GLN A 126 10.96 10.81 6.61
N ILE A 127 11.57 9.90 7.38
CA ILE A 127 12.28 8.73 6.85
C ILE A 127 11.81 7.48 7.59
N VAL A 128 11.48 6.45 6.83
CA VAL A 128 11.07 5.13 7.31
C VAL A 128 11.89 4.06 6.61
N VAL A 129 12.29 3.05 7.36
CA VAL A 129 12.84 1.80 6.84
C VAL A 129 11.88 0.66 7.14
N GLY A 130 11.78 -0.32 6.25
CA GLY A 130 10.86 -1.42 6.48
C GLY A 130 11.11 -2.62 5.61
N GLY A 131 10.39 -3.69 5.94
CA GLY A 131 10.38 -4.92 5.16
C GLY A 131 8.98 -5.50 5.10
N ASN A 132 8.57 -5.86 3.92
CA ASN A 132 7.39 -6.66 3.68
C ASN A 132 7.81 -8.12 3.55
N ASP A 133 7.10 -9.02 4.21
CA ASP A 133 7.41 -10.45 4.25
C ASP A 133 8.88 -10.76 4.59
N ALA A 134 9.44 -9.97 5.49
CA ALA A 134 10.86 -9.99 5.84
C ALA A 134 11.31 -11.30 6.52
N LEU A 135 10.38 -12.05 7.10
CA LEU A 135 10.65 -13.33 7.77
C LEU A 135 10.54 -14.54 6.83
N ASN A 136 10.12 -14.32 5.60
CA ASN A 136 9.99 -15.39 4.62
C ASN A 136 11.35 -15.71 3.98
N ASN A 137 11.97 -16.81 4.42
CA ASN A 137 13.24 -17.31 3.92
C ASN A 137 13.09 -18.34 2.79
N SER A 138 12.01 -18.30 2.04
CA SER A 138 11.75 -19.26 0.95
C SER A 138 12.84 -19.34 -0.12
N TRP A 139 13.73 -18.36 -0.16
CA TRP A 139 14.88 -18.28 -1.05
C TRP A 139 16.22 -18.66 -0.40
N ALA A 140 16.23 -19.05 0.88
CA ALA A 140 17.48 -19.49 1.52
C ALA A 140 17.92 -20.84 0.94
N LYS A 141 19.10 -20.88 0.32
CA LYS A 141 19.72 -22.13 -0.13
C LYS A 141 19.80 -23.11 1.04
N GLY A 142 19.20 -24.28 0.88
CA GLY A 142 19.25 -25.34 1.91
C GLY A 142 18.11 -25.30 2.93
N SER A 143 17.11 -24.43 2.77
CA SER A 143 15.89 -24.55 3.58
C SER A 143 15.22 -25.88 3.29
N ARG A 144 14.82 -26.62 4.34
CA ARG A 144 14.03 -27.87 4.23
C ARG A 144 12.66 -27.65 3.55
N TRP A 145 12.23 -26.43 3.49
CA TRP A 145 11.06 -25.98 2.77
C TRP A 145 11.51 -25.65 1.36
N LYS A 146 11.57 -26.67 0.52
CA LYS A 146 11.51 -26.42 -0.92
C LYS A 146 10.24 -25.59 -1.13
N PRO A 147 10.30 -24.40 -1.73
CA PRO A 147 9.09 -23.73 -2.10
C PRO A 147 8.27 -24.70 -2.94
N ILE A 148 7.04 -24.91 -2.53
CA ILE A 148 6.10 -25.77 -3.28
C ILE A 148 5.96 -25.22 -4.70
N SER A 149 6.20 -23.94 -4.85
CA SER A 149 6.70 -23.28 -6.06
C SER A 149 7.36 -21.99 -5.63
N SER A 150 8.31 -21.54 -6.40
CA SER A 150 8.92 -20.21 -6.25
C SER A 150 7.89 -19.08 -6.35
N SER A 151 6.69 -19.35 -6.86
CA SER A 151 5.63 -18.40 -7.06
C SER A 151 4.78 -18.14 -5.80
N ALA A 152 4.55 -19.12 -4.96
CA ALA A 152 3.58 -19.00 -3.87
C ALA A 152 4.12 -18.29 -2.62
N ASN A 153 5.43 -18.33 -2.38
CA ASN A 153 6.03 -17.82 -1.16
C ASN A 153 6.96 -16.64 -1.44
N GLY A 154 6.78 -15.54 -0.71
CA GLY A 154 7.58 -14.34 -0.82
C GLY A 154 7.11 -13.36 -1.90
N PHE A 155 5.88 -13.47 -2.29
CA PHE A 155 5.15 -12.58 -3.20
C PHE A 155 5.30 -11.11 -2.81
N ASN A 156 5.14 -10.84 -1.52
CA ASN A 156 5.22 -9.49 -0.97
C ASN A 156 6.61 -9.17 -0.42
N ASN A 157 7.62 -10.05 -0.63
CA ASN A 157 8.95 -9.83 -0.06
C ASN A 157 9.63 -8.64 -0.71
N ARG A 158 9.91 -7.63 0.08
CA ARG A 158 10.75 -6.48 -0.28
C ARG A 158 11.27 -5.79 0.97
N TYR A 159 12.42 -5.18 0.84
CA TYR A 159 12.98 -4.24 1.80
C TYR A 159 12.96 -2.85 1.19
N TYR A 160 12.82 -1.82 2.00
CA TYR A 160 12.76 -0.46 1.48
C TYR A 160 13.24 0.59 2.47
N ILE A 161 13.64 1.71 1.91
CA ILE A 161 13.77 2.98 2.58
C ILE A 161 12.83 3.97 1.89
N ALA A 162 12.06 4.71 2.67
CA ALA A 162 11.10 5.67 2.17
C ALA A 162 11.31 7.04 2.79
N VAL A 163 11.09 8.06 1.99
CA VAL A 163 11.20 9.47 2.37
C VAL A 163 9.90 10.17 1.98
N THR A 164 9.35 10.97 2.88
CA THR A 164 8.09 11.71 2.65
C THR A 164 8.21 13.12 3.14
N LYS A 165 7.69 14.07 2.37
CA LYS A 165 7.53 15.48 2.75
C LYS A 165 6.13 15.95 2.43
N HIS A 166 5.52 16.69 3.39
CA HIS A 166 4.20 17.27 3.23
C HIS A 166 4.31 18.78 3.03
N PHE A 167 3.41 19.29 2.19
CA PHE A 167 3.24 20.70 1.89
C PHE A 167 1.77 21.07 2.11
N GLU A 168 1.54 21.91 3.10
CA GLU A 168 0.20 22.38 3.42
C GLU A 168 -0.15 23.63 2.61
N PHE A 169 -1.33 23.65 2.01
CA PHE A 169 -1.94 24.76 1.31
C PHE A 169 -3.18 25.21 2.08
N ASN A 170 -3.08 26.37 2.73
CA ASN A 170 -4.15 26.88 3.59
C ASN A 170 -5.51 26.89 2.89
N ASN A 171 -6.52 26.27 3.51
CA ASN A 171 -7.89 26.14 3.03
C ASN A 171 -8.06 25.48 1.65
N ILE A 172 -7.06 24.76 1.16
CA ILE A 172 -7.11 24.00 -0.10
C ILE A 172 -6.84 22.53 0.20
N GLY A 173 -5.71 22.22 0.81
CA GLY A 173 -5.36 20.82 1.08
C GLY A 173 -3.89 20.63 1.45
N GLU A 174 -3.49 19.37 1.45
CA GLU A 174 -2.12 18.93 1.72
C GLU A 174 -1.62 18.05 0.56
N LEU A 175 -0.46 18.37 0.04
CA LEU A 175 0.28 17.57 -0.92
C LEU A 175 1.35 16.76 -0.17
N GLY A 176 1.29 15.43 -0.28
CA GLY A 176 2.38 14.54 0.10
C GLY A 176 3.25 14.20 -1.09
N ALA A 177 4.55 14.43 -0.98
CA ALA A 177 5.56 14.00 -1.96
C ALA A 177 6.38 12.84 -1.38
N HIS A 178 6.52 11.76 -2.14
CA HIS A 178 7.07 10.52 -1.66
C HIS A 178 8.13 9.97 -2.61
N LEU A 179 9.24 9.51 -2.02
CA LEU A 179 10.29 8.77 -2.67
C LEU A 179 10.55 7.50 -1.88
N SER A 180 10.77 6.38 -2.53
CA SER A 180 11.23 5.18 -1.88
C SER A 180 12.12 4.36 -2.78
N TRP A 181 13.12 3.72 -2.20
CA TRP A 181 13.90 2.69 -2.86
C TRP A 181 13.44 1.34 -2.35
N ILE A 182 13.05 0.46 -3.28
CA ILE A 182 12.69 -0.91 -2.96
C ILE A 182 13.77 -1.87 -3.43
N TYR A 183 13.96 -2.92 -2.66
CA TYR A 183 14.86 -4.01 -2.96
C TYR A 183 14.17 -5.35 -2.72
N ASN A 184 14.13 -6.19 -3.74
CA ASN A 184 13.65 -7.56 -3.67
C ASN A 184 14.71 -8.48 -4.31
N LYS A 185 15.11 -9.52 -3.57
CA LYS A 185 16.14 -10.46 -4.03
C LYS A 185 15.58 -11.67 -4.80
N ARG A 186 14.31 -11.72 -5.09
CA ARG A 186 13.72 -12.86 -5.81
C ARG A 186 14.34 -13.02 -7.19
N LEU A 187 14.65 -14.26 -7.54
CA LEU A 187 15.30 -14.58 -8.82
C LEU A 187 14.39 -14.32 -10.02
N GLU A 188 13.07 -14.44 -9.84
CA GLU A 188 12.09 -14.40 -10.93
C GLU A 188 11.47 -13.00 -11.13
N TYR A 189 11.41 -12.19 -10.05
CA TYR A 189 10.77 -10.87 -10.08
C TYR A 189 11.62 -9.87 -9.29
N LYS A 190 12.65 -9.35 -9.94
CA LYS A 190 13.53 -8.36 -9.32
C LYS A 190 12.90 -6.98 -9.34
N LEU A 191 12.08 -6.69 -8.34
CA LEU A 191 11.59 -5.33 -8.12
C LEU A 191 12.65 -4.51 -7.38
N ASN A 192 13.62 -3.99 -8.11
CA ASN A 192 14.64 -3.12 -7.54
C ASN A 192 14.56 -1.76 -8.24
N GLY A 193 14.31 -0.73 -7.47
CA GLY A 193 14.26 0.59 -8.07
C GLY A 193 13.71 1.67 -7.18
N LEU A 194 13.82 2.88 -7.69
CA LEU A 194 13.23 4.07 -7.11
C LEU A 194 11.75 4.11 -7.44
N CYS A 195 10.92 4.31 -6.43
CA CYS A 195 9.50 4.64 -6.59
C CYS A 195 9.31 6.12 -6.33
N VAL A 196 8.45 6.74 -7.09
CA VAL A 196 8.06 8.15 -6.92
C VAL A 196 6.54 8.22 -6.84
N GLY A 197 6.02 8.99 -5.91
CA GLY A 197 4.58 9.15 -5.80
C GLY A 197 4.18 10.44 -5.11
N ALA A 198 2.94 10.79 -5.29
CA ALA A 198 2.31 11.92 -4.64
C ALA A 198 0.87 11.59 -4.24
N ASN A 199 0.40 12.25 -3.22
CA ASN A 199 -1.02 12.27 -2.91
C ASN A 199 -1.48 13.68 -2.60
N PHE A 200 -2.73 13.98 -2.90
CA PHE A 200 -3.35 15.24 -2.56
C PHE A 200 -4.64 15.01 -1.79
N ARG A 201 -4.70 15.58 -0.60
CA ARG A 201 -5.86 15.54 0.29
C ARG A 201 -6.45 16.94 0.41
N PHE A 202 -7.74 17.04 0.16
CA PHE A 202 -8.45 18.29 0.34
C PHE A 202 -8.65 18.63 1.82
N ASN A 203 -8.52 19.90 2.15
CA ASN A 203 -8.78 20.47 3.47
C ASN A 203 -9.46 21.84 3.30
N LEU A 204 -10.63 21.82 2.65
CA LEU A 204 -11.40 23.03 2.37
C LEU A 204 -12.08 23.50 3.64
N LYS A 205 -12.11 24.82 3.83
CA LYS A 205 -12.84 25.43 4.96
C LYS A 205 -14.32 25.04 4.89
N GLU A 206 -14.82 24.38 5.90
CA GLU A 206 -16.21 23.98 6.01
C GLU A 206 -17.12 25.22 6.21
N ASP A 207 -18.09 25.38 5.34
CA ASP A 207 -19.13 26.40 5.39
C ASP A 207 -20.55 25.81 5.39
N GLY A 208 -20.65 24.51 5.70
CA GLY A 208 -21.90 23.76 5.64
C GLY A 208 -22.20 23.14 4.28
N SER A 209 -21.38 23.42 3.26
CA SER A 209 -21.54 22.88 1.93
C SER A 209 -21.25 21.37 1.86
N LEU A 210 -22.19 20.60 1.32
CA LEU A 210 -22.04 19.13 1.18
C LEU A 210 -20.89 18.75 0.27
N TRP A 211 -20.63 19.50 -0.80
CA TRP A 211 -19.56 19.20 -1.74
C TRP A 211 -18.18 19.41 -1.13
N LYS A 212 -17.97 20.44 -0.28
CA LYS A 212 -16.71 20.62 0.45
C LYS A 212 -16.46 19.52 1.45
N ARG A 213 -17.51 19.07 2.14
CA ARG A 213 -17.42 17.93 3.06
C ARG A 213 -17.08 16.64 2.30
N ALA A 214 -17.67 16.43 1.12
CA ALA A 214 -17.36 15.30 0.27
C ALA A 214 -15.90 15.33 -0.22
N LEU A 215 -15.42 16.50 -0.69
CA LEU A 215 -14.03 16.64 -1.12
C LEU A 215 -13.03 16.46 0.04
N ASN A 216 -13.33 16.95 1.23
CA ASN A 216 -12.45 16.77 2.40
C ASN A 216 -12.29 15.29 2.83
N GLY A 217 -13.19 14.41 2.39
CA GLY A 217 -13.05 12.97 2.55
C GLY A 217 -12.14 12.31 1.51
N LEU A 218 -11.78 13.03 0.44
CA LEU A 218 -11.07 12.46 -0.71
C LEU A 218 -9.56 12.70 -0.61
N ASN A 219 -8.80 11.64 -0.88
CA ASN A 219 -7.36 11.65 -1.07
C ASN A 219 -7.05 11.06 -2.45
N LEU A 220 -6.54 11.87 -3.36
CA LEU A 220 -6.11 11.46 -4.69
C LEU A 220 -4.67 10.97 -4.64
N ILE A 221 -4.35 9.94 -5.39
CA ILE A 221 -3.05 9.27 -5.34
C ILE A 221 -2.55 9.02 -6.75
N ALA A 222 -1.24 9.25 -6.94
CA ALA A 222 -0.54 8.86 -8.15
C ALA A 222 0.86 8.34 -7.78
N GLU A 223 1.30 7.28 -8.44
CA GLU A 223 2.64 6.72 -8.22
C GLU A 223 3.24 6.16 -9.52
N ALA A 224 4.57 6.21 -9.61
CA ALA A 224 5.36 5.49 -10.57
C ALA A 224 6.08 4.35 -9.84
N TYR A 225 5.71 3.12 -10.18
CA TYR A 225 6.18 1.91 -9.51
C TYR A 225 6.98 1.03 -10.46
N PRO A 226 8.18 0.54 -10.08
CA PRO A 226 8.99 -0.27 -10.98
C PRO A 226 8.31 -1.61 -11.24
N ALA A 227 8.21 -1.96 -12.50
CA ALA A 227 7.58 -3.18 -13.00
C ALA A 227 8.58 -4.08 -13.76
N ASP A 228 9.84 -4.04 -13.39
CA ASP A 228 10.94 -4.69 -14.11
C ASP A 228 10.80 -6.22 -14.15
N GLY A 229 11.10 -6.78 -15.32
CA GLY A 229 11.16 -8.23 -15.54
C GLY A 229 9.84 -8.95 -15.76
N GLN A 230 8.76 -8.24 -16.06
CA GLN A 230 7.40 -8.80 -15.98
C GLN A 230 6.66 -8.83 -17.32
N GLY A 231 7.36 -8.98 -18.43
CA GLY A 231 6.74 -9.01 -19.75
C GLY A 231 6.06 -10.33 -20.13
N THR A 232 6.27 -11.41 -19.38
CA THR A 232 5.80 -12.75 -19.78
C THR A 232 5.25 -13.49 -18.60
N SER A 233 3.97 -13.84 -18.64
CA SER A 233 3.42 -14.85 -17.74
C SER A 233 3.82 -16.23 -18.22
N LYS A 234 4.67 -16.90 -17.49
CA LYS A 234 4.91 -18.35 -17.70
C LYS A 234 3.67 -19.18 -17.39
N VAL A 235 2.72 -18.63 -16.65
CA VAL A 235 1.52 -19.29 -16.16
C VAL A 235 0.41 -19.29 -17.18
N THR A 236 0.14 -18.16 -17.82
CA THR A 236 -0.96 -18.02 -18.77
C THR A 236 -0.51 -18.11 -20.22
N GLY A 237 0.81 -18.13 -20.49
CA GLY A 237 1.36 -18.04 -21.84
C GLY A 237 1.15 -16.68 -22.51
N GLU A 238 0.69 -15.69 -21.78
CA GLU A 238 0.56 -14.31 -22.27
C GLU A 238 1.97 -13.71 -22.43
N GLU A 239 2.48 -13.70 -23.63
CA GLU A 239 3.83 -13.19 -23.95
C GLU A 239 3.91 -11.67 -23.96
N HIS A 240 2.80 -10.98 -24.17
CA HIS A 240 2.72 -9.52 -24.17
C HIS A 240 1.55 -9.04 -23.35
N TYR A 241 1.84 -8.67 -22.13
CA TYR A 241 0.88 -8.01 -21.26
C TYR A 241 0.84 -6.50 -21.56
N ASP A 242 -0.35 -6.00 -21.85
CA ASP A 242 -0.57 -4.56 -21.97
C ASP A 242 -0.49 -3.91 -20.58
N ARG A 243 0.60 -3.22 -20.33
CA ARG A 243 0.90 -2.54 -19.05
C ARG A 243 0.05 -1.31 -18.81
N GLY A 244 -0.76 -0.90 -19.79
CA GLY A 244 -1.42 0.40 -19.74
C GLY A 244 -0.41 1.55 -19.83
N VAL A 245 -0.56 2.57 -18.98
CA VAL A 245 0.36 3.72 -18.98
C VAL A 245 1.65 3.35 -18.24
N ALA A 246 2.76 3.36 -18.99
CA ALA A 246 4.08 3.03 -18.46
C ALA A 246 5.16 3.95 -19.05
N ILE A 247 6.19 4.23 -18.24
CA ILE A 247 7.37 5.00 -18.66
C ILE A 247 8.61 4.14 -18.42
N GLY A 248 9.16 3.57 -19.50
CA GLY A 248 10.25 2.62 -19.43
C GLY A 248 9.87 1.41 -18.57
N LYS A 249 10.59 1.17 -17.47
CA LYS A 249 10.31 0.09 -16.51
C LYS A 249 9.28 0.44 -15.43
N TYR A 250 8.71 1.64 -15.46
CA TYR A 250 7.77 2.09 -14.44
C TYR A 250 6.35 2.05 -14.96
N ASP A 251 5.45 1.46 -14.19
CA ASP A 251 4.01 1.57 -14.39
C ASP A 251 3.49 2.78 -13.63
N ILE A 252 2.56 3.49 -14.25
CA ILE A 252 1.91 4.66 -13.66
C ILE A 252 0.58 4.21 -13.10
N ASN A 253 0.44 4.29 -11.79
CA ASN A 253 -0.79 3.92 -11.09
C ASN A 253 -1.46 5.18 -10.56
N ILE A 254 -2.76 5.23 -10.66
CA ILE A 254 -3.58 6.27 -10.05
C ILE A 254 -4.64 5.64 -9.16
N GLY A 255 -5.07 6.38 -8.16
CA GLY A 255 -6.10 5.88 -7.27
C GLY A 255 -6.67 6.97 -6.38
N ALA A 256 -7.62 6.56 -5.59
CA ALA A 256 -8.24 7.41 -4.60
C ALA A 256 -8.58 6.64 -3.33
N CYS A 257 -8.51 7.33 -2.21
CA CYS A 257 -9.05 6.86 -0.96
C CYS A 257 -10.12 7.83 -0.50
N TYR A 258 -11.31 7.32 -0.18
CA TYR A 258 -12.41 8.10 0.37
C TYR A 258 -12.67 7.72 1.81
N SER A 259 -12.53 8.70 2.70
CA SER A 259 -12.72 8.52 4.14
C SER A 259 -14.14 8.86 4.56
N ILE A 260 -14.79 7.91 5.21
CA ILE A 260 -16.11 8.06 5.80
C ILE A 260 -16.00 8.04 7.33
N TRP A 261 -16.92 8.71 7.99
CA TRP A 261 -17.07 8.69 9.44
C TRP A 261 -15.76 8.98 10.20
N LYS A 262 -15.22 10.18 9.97
CA LYS A 262 -14.02 10.66 10.67
C LYS A 262 -12.85 9.69 10.59
N ASP A 263 -12.52 9.25 9.40
CA ASP A 263 -11.40 8.35 9.12
C ASP A 263 -11.52 6.90 9.61
N ARG A 264 -12.69 6.50 10.11
CA ARG A 264 -12.86 5.13 10.62
C ARG A 264 -13.13 4.11 9.54
N ILE A 265 -13.71 4.53 8.44
CA ILE A 265 -14.02 3.68 7.28
C ILE A 265 -13.41 4.33 6.05
N ASN A 266 -12.62 3.59 5.32
CA ASN A 266 -11.94 4.05 4.12
C ASN A 266 -12.22 3.13 2.95
N LEU A 267 -12.65 3.71 1.84
CA LEU A 267 -12.83 3.04 0.56
C LEU A 267 -11.63 3.33 -0.32
N TYR A 268 -11.03 2.31 -0.88
CA TYR A 268 -9.90 2.42 -1.80
C TYR A 268 -10.32 1.98 -3.19
N GLY A 269 -9.88 2.75 -4.18
CA GLY A 269 -9.91 2.36 -5.59
C GLY A 269 -8.57 2.68 -6.22
N GLU A 270 -8.09 1.78 -7.07
CA GLU A 270 -6.83 1.88 -7.80
C GLU A 270 -7.05 1.50 -9.25
N LEU A 271 -6.40 2.21 -10.15
CA LEU A 271 -6.20 1.82 -11.54
C LEU A 271 -4.72 1.56 -11.76
N TYR A 272 -4.33 0.31 -11.78
CA TYR A 272 -2.97 -0.13 -12.07
C TYR A 272 -2.68 0.07 -13.56
N GLY A 273 -1.55 0.73 -13.89
CA GLY A 273 -1.29 1.14 -15.25
C GLY A 273 -2.36 2.08 -15.83
N CYS A 274 -3.11 2.80 -14.98
CA CYS A 274 -4.30 3.58 -15.34
C CYS A 274 -5.40 2.77 -16.07
N LYS A 275 -5.45 1.46 -15.89
CA LYS A 275 -6.28 0.52 -16.64
C LYS A 275 -6.99 -0.49 -15.76
N ASP A 276 -6.26 -1.28 -15.00
CA ASP A 276 -6.78 -2.45 -14.29
C ASP A 276 -7.26 -2.07 -12.90
N PHE A 277 -8.54 -2.28 -12.62
CA PHE A 277 -9.17 -1.83 -11.38
C PHE A 277 -8.97 -2.81 -10.22
N SER A 278 -8.57 -2.28 -9.10
CA SER A 278 -8.56 -2.94 -7.80
C SER A 278 -9.22 -2.06 -6.76
N GLY A 279 -9.74 -2.65 -5.71
CA GLY A 279 -10.38 -1.85 -4.68
C GLY A 279 -10.73 -2.62 -3.41
N GLY A 280 -10.95 -1.89 -2.33
CA GLY A 280 -11.23 -2.49 -1.04
C GLY A 280 -11.69 -1.53 0.03
N LEU A 281 -11.80 -2.10 1.21
CA LEU A 281 -12.34 -1.45 2.39
C LEU A 281 -11.37 -1.60 3.56
N GLN A 282 -11.23 -0.53 4.33
CA GLN A 282 -10.39 -0.49 5.50
C GLN A 282 -11.13 0.15 6.67
N PHE A 283 -10.97 -0.46 7.83
CA PHE A 283 -11.49 0.05 9.10
C PHE A 283 -10.33 0.45 10.01
N LYS A 284 -10.51 1.56 10.73
CA LYS A 284 -9.51 2.10 11.62
C LYS A 284 -10.11 2.35 13.01
N VAL A 285 -9.42 1.88 14.03
CA VAL A 285 -9.77 2.07 15.43
C VAL A 285 -8.57 2.66 16.16
N HIS A 286 -8.78 3.77 16.87
CA HIS A 286 -7.79 4.33 17.78
C HIS A 286 -8.02 3.74 19.16
N LEU A 287 -7.03 3.02 19.67
CA LEU A 287 -7.03 2.49 21.02
C LEU A 287 -6.73 3.63 22.01
N LYS A 288 -7.34 3.59 23.16
CA LYS A 288 -7.13 4.58 24.22
C LYS A 288 -5.85 4.35 24.99
#